data_271721070deb40b32957d8c31dc1915a
#
_entry.id   271721070deb40b32957d8c31dc1915a
#
_cell.length_a   1.000
_cell.length_b   1.000
_cell.length_c   1.000
_cell.angle_alpha   90.00
_cell.angle_beta   90.00
_cell.angle_gamma   90.00
#
_symmetry.space_group_name_H-M   'P 1'
#
loop_
_entity.id
_entity.type
_entity.pdbx_description
1 polymer ?
#
loop_
_entity_poly.entity_id
_entity_poly.type
_entity_poly.pdbx_seq_one_letter_code
_entity_poly.pdbx_strand_id
1 'polypeptide(L)'
;MAIGKNKRLTKSKKGGKKKAVDPFLKKEWYKLIAPSIFAEKNCGKTIITKTQGTKIASEYLKGRVIELSLADLNNNEAMSYRKVKLCIEDVQGFNCLLNFHGMDMTRDKLCSLIKKKQSIIEANVDCRTTDGYIVRMFCIAFTKKQDDQLKETCYAKSGKAKQIRAKMVNTMSTLAGKGDLK
;
A
#
# COMPACT_ATOMS: atom_id res chain seq x y z
N MET A 1 60.70 -37.78 -8.03
CA MET A 1 59.56 -37.83 -7.04
C MET A 1 58.75 -36.56 -7.09
N ALA A 2 57.50 -36.66 -7.36
CA ALA A 2 56.61 -35.54 -7.33
C ALA A 2 56.23 -35.23 -5.87
N ILE A 3 56.87 -34.30 -5.28
CA ILE A 3 56.66 -33.95 -3.90
C ILE A 3 55.52 -32.94 -3.83
N GLY A 4 54.51 -33.31 -3.23
CA GLY A 4 53.28 -32.57 -2.82
C GLY A 4 53.35 -31.06 -2.72
N LYS A 5 53.76 -30.46 -3.77
CA LYS A 5 54.23 -29.06 -3.88
C LYS A 5 53.12 -28.04 -3.68
N ASN A 6 51.89 -28.39 -4.00
CA ASN A 6 50.82 -27.44 -4.11
C ASN A 6 49.91 -27.34 -2.89
N LYS A 7 49.96 -28.31 -2.02
CA LYS A 7 49.09 -28.39 -0.84
C LYS A 7 49.24 -27.26 0.14
N ARG A 8 50.38 -26.63 0.18
CA ARG A 8 50.67 -25.53 1.12
C ARG A 8 50.28 -24.15 0.60
N LEU A 9 50.40 -23.95 -0.72
CA LEU A 9 50.01 -22.71 -1.38
C LEU A 9 48.53 -22.43 -1.29
N THR A 10 47.71 -23.49 -1.26
CA THR A 10 46.26 -23.33 -1.12
C THR A 10 45.83 -23.08 0.33
N LYS A 11 46.60 -23.52 1.33
CA LYS A 11 46.28 -23.26 2.74
C LYS A 11 46.55 -21.82 3.17
N SER A 12 47.61 -21.17 2.67
CA SER A 12 47.95 -19.80 3.03
C SER A 12 46.96 -18.78 2.46
N LYS A 13 46.27 -19.09 1.36
CA LYS A 13 45.26 -18.22 0.76
C LYS A 13 43.87 -18.37 1.41
N LYS A 14 43.66 -19.36 2.26
CA LYS A 14 42.35 -19.58 2.93
C LYS A 14 42.17 -18.77 4.22
N GLY A 15 43.16 -18.06 4.69
CA GLY A 15 43.15 -17.35 5.98
C GLY A 15 42.59 -15.94 5.98
N GLY A 16 42.36 -15.35 4.83
CA GLY A 16 41.82 -14.01 4.78
C GLY A 16 40.29 -14.02 4.77
N LYS A 17 39.63 -14.15 5.92
CA LYS A 17 38.23 -13.76 6.03
C LYS A 17 38.12 -12.32 5.55
N LYS A 18 37.51 -12.10 4.36
CA LYS A 18 37.15 -10.74 3.94
C LYS A 18 36.34 -10.12 5.05
N LYS A 19 36.83 -9.03 5.62
CA LYS A 19 36.05 -8.27 6.61
C LYS A 19 34.71 -7.93 5.97
N ALA A 20 33.63 -8.31 6.63
CA ALA A 20 32.28 -7.92 6.19
C ALA A 20 32.21 -6.39 6.23
N VAL A 21 32.02 -5.78 5.08
CA VAL A 21 31.84 -4.33 4.99
C VAL A 21 30.40 -4.05 5.34
N ASP A 22 30.16 -3.07 6.21
CA ASP A 22 28.82 -2.63 6.58
C ASP A 22 28.06 -2.15 5.33
N PRO A 23 26.95 -2.79 4.97
CA PRO A 23 26.17 -2.41 3.79
C PRO A 23 25.57 -1.01 3.90
N PHE A 24 25.36 -0.47 5.11
CA PHE A 24 24.81 0.87 5.31
C PHE A 24 25.76 2.01 4.88
N LEU A 25 27.07 1.77 4.84
CA LEU A 25 28.03 2.74 4.31
C LEU A 25 27.83 3.07 2.83
N LYS A 26 27.21 2.14 2.10
CA LYS A 26 26.90 2.27 0.66
C LYS A 26 25.49 2.76 0.39
N LYS A 27 24.73 3.16 1.42
CA LYS A 27 23.34 3.57 1.28
C LYS A 27 23.16 5.05 1.57
N GLU A 28 22.14 5.63 0.97
CA GLU A 28 21.68 7.00 1.15
C GLU A 28 20.22 7.05 1.54
N TRP A 29 19.84 8.11 2.24
CA TRP A 29 18.50 8.35 2.71
C TRP A 29 17.84 9.45 1.90
N TYR A 30 16.63 9.18 1.39
CA TYR A 30 15.80 10.13 0.69
C TYR A 30 14.56 10.45 1.51
N LYS A 31 14.15 11.72 1.51
CA LYS A 31 12.95 12.19 2.19
C LYS A 31 11.72 11.91 1.33
N LEU A 32 10.62 11.53 1.95
CA LEU A 32 9.34 11.27 1.31
C LEU A 32 8.43 12.47 1.53
N ILE A 33 7.92 13.05 0.44
CA ILE A 33 7.06 14.22 0.46
C ILE A 33 5.70 13.84 -0.11
N ALA A 34 4.65 13.95 0.73
CA ALA A 34 3.27 13.70 0.33
C ALA A 34 2.73 14.79 -0.59
N PRO A 35 1.70 14.49 -1.41
CA PRO A 35 0.96 15.47 -2.19
C PRO A 35 0.36 16.57 -1.30
N SER A 36 0.08 17.72 -1.91
CA SER A 36 -0.45 18.91 -1.23
C SER A 36 -1.84 18.72 -0.61
N ILE A 37 -2.56 17.69 -1.02
CA ILE A 37 -3.90 17.35 -0.50
C ILE A 37 -3.88 16.93 0.98
N PHE A 38 -2.75 16.40 1.47
CA PHE A 38 -2.58 15.99 2.86
C PHE A 38 -2.05 17.14 3.72
N ALA A 39 -2.48 17.17 4.98
CA ALA A 39 -2.05 18.19 5.93
C ALA A 39 -0.55 18.07 6.25
N GLU A 40 -0.08 16.86 6.54
CA GLU A 40 1.33 16.56 6.81
C GLU A 40 2.02 16.14 5.51
N LYS A 41 3.09 16.86 5.16
CA LYS A 41 3.85 16.59 3.94
C LYS A 41 5.05 15.67 4.16
N ASN A 42 5.57 15.62 5.38
CA ASN A 42 6.74 14.82 5.70
C ASN A 42 6.32 13.39 6.08
N CYS A 43 6.51 12.45 5.17
CA CYS A 43 6.13 11.04 5.35
C CYS A 43 7.29 10.14 5.81
N GLY A 44 8.42 10.72 6.22
CA GLY A 44 9.59 9.98 6.65
C GLY A 44 10.67 9.85 5.58
N LYS A 45 11.45 8.77 5.65
CA LYS A 45 12.62 8.57 4.78
C LYS A 45 12.64 7.15 4.23
N THR A 46 13.18 7.01 3.04
CA THR A 46 13.47 5.71 2.42
C THR A 46 14.97 5.56 2.15
N ILE A 47 15.45 4.34 2.20
CA ILE A 47 16.86 4.02 2.01
C ILE A 47 17.09 3.37 0.65
N ILE A 48 18.19 3.73 -0.01
CA ILE A 48 18.62 3.12 -1.26
C ILE A 48 20.15 3.06 -1.34
N THR A 49 20.66 2.17 -2.15
CA THR A 49 22.10 2.11 -2.45
C THR A 49 22.52 3.34 -3.27
N LYS A 50 23.65 3.95 -2.91
CA LYS A 50 24.26 5.07 -3.65
C LYS A 50 24.41 4.74 -5.12
N THR A 51 24.29 5.74 -5.97
CA THR A 51 24.55 5.61 -7.41
C THR A 51 25.93 5.03 -7.67
N GLN A 52 25.98 3.97 -8.46
CA GLN A 52 27.23 3.31 -8.86
C GLN A 52 27.19 2.99 -10.36
N GLY A 53 27.98 3.72 -11.13
CA GLY A 53 28.04 3.55 -12.58
C GLY A 53 26.68 3.73 -13.25
N THR A 54 26.17 2.70 -13.92
CA THR A 54 24.89 2.71 -14.62
C THR A 54 23.65 2.59 -13.71
N LYS A 55 23.87 2.24 -12.42
CA LYS A 55 22.76 2.10 -11.44
C LYS A 55 22.52 3.44 -10.75
N ILE A 56 21.55 4.18 -11.26
CA ILE A 56 21.18 5.50 -10.76
C ILE A 56 20.12 5.35 -9.65
N ALA A 57 20.41 5.87 -8.45
CA ALA A 57 19.55 5.74 -7.29
C ALA A 57 18.15 6.32 -7.52
N SER A 58 18.04 7.47 -8.20
CA SER A 58 16.75 8.10 -8.48
C SER A 58 15.84 7.26 -9.38
N GLU A 59 16.40 6.54 -10.34
CA GLU A 59 15.61 5.65 -11.21
C GLU A 59 15.05 4.45 -10.45
N TYR A 60 15.85 3.89 -9.54
CA TYR A 60 15.40 2.75 -8.71
C TYR A 60 14.42 3.15 -7.60
N LEU A 61 14.32 4.44 -7.27
CA LEU A 61 13.32 4.95 -6.33
C LEU A 61 11.95 5.13 -7.00
N LYS A 62 11.92 5.52 -8.27
CA LYS A 62 10.66 5.70 -9.02
C LYS A 62 9.87 4.39 -9.07
N GLY A 63 8.56 4.49 -8.83
CA GLY A 63 7.66 3.34 -8.80
C GLY A 63 7.60 2.58 -7.46
N ARG A 64 8.41 2.99 -6.46
CA ARG A 64 8.33 2.40 -5.12
C ARG A 64 7.03 2.84 -4.44
N VAL A 65 6.24 1.88 -3.94
CA VAL A 65 4.98 2.15 -3.25
C VAL A 65 5.20 2.06 -1.74
N ILE A 66 4.71 3.07 -1.03
CA ILE A 66 4.87 3.21 0.42
C ILE A 66 3.48 3.24 1.04
N GLU A 67 3.25 2.43 2.06
CA GLU A 67 2.00 2.42 2.83
C GLU A 67 2.14 3.33 4.04
N LEU A 68 1.18 4.23 4.20
CA LEU A 68 1.11 5.19 5.29
C LEU A 68 -0.29 5.18 5.91
N SER A 69 -0.38 5.49 7.20
CA SER A 69 -1.66 5.69 7.87
C SER A 69 -2.25 7.04 7.48
N LEU A 70 -3.54 7.07 7.17
CA LEU A 70 -4.24 8.33 6.90
C LEU A 70 -4.31 9.21 8.15
N ALA A 71 -4.27 8.62 9.35
CA ALA A 71 -4.20 9.35 10.61
C ALA A 71 -2.95 10.23 10.70
N ASP A 72 -1.78 9.69 10.30
CA ASP A 72 -0.51 10.42 10.33
C ASP A 72 -0.48 11.55 9.27
N LEU A 73 -1.10 11.33 8.10
CA LEU A 73 -1.14 12.30 7.02
C LEU A 73 -2.09 13.49 7.31
N ASN A 74 -3.16 13.26 8.05
CA ASN A 74 -4.18 14.27 8.33
C ASN A 74 -4.24 14.70 9.81
N ASN A 75 -3.37 14.16 10.66
CA ASN A 75 -3.37 14.38 12.10
C ASN A 75 -4.74 14.10 12.76
N ASN A 76 -5.43 13.05 12.29
CA ASN A 76 -6.75 12.67 12.77
C ASN A 76 -6.81 11.18 13.09
N GLU A 77 -6.79 10.82 14.37
CA GLU A 77 -6.81 9.45 14.87
C GLU A 77 -8.06 8.65 14.45
N ALA A 78 -9.19 9.32 14.24
CA ALA A 78 -10.42 8.67 13.79
C ALA A 78 -10.26 7.95 12.43
N MET A 79 -9.26 8.33 11.64
CA MET A 79 -8.96 7.74 10.33
C MET A 79 -7.83 6.69 10.36
N SER A 80 -7.40 6.25 11.53
CA SER A 80 -6.29 5.30 11.70
C SER A 80 -6.53 3.93 11.03
N TYR A 81 -7.79 3.56 10.80
CA TYR A 81 -8.14 2.33 10.11
C TYR A 81 -7.93 2.37 8.58
N ARG A 82 -7.60 3.51 8.00
CA ARG A 82 -7.34 3.67 6.57
C ARG A 82 -5.84 3.74 6.30
N LYS A 83 -5.39 2.92 5.38
CA LYS A 83 -4.03 2.95 4.84
C LYS A 83 -4.05 3.58 3.46
N VAL A 84 -3.15 4.51 3.22
CA VAL A 84 -2.96 5.12 1.90
C VAL A 84 -1.67 4.57 1.31
N LYS A 85 -1.72 4.15 0.07
CA LYS A 85 -0.56 3.75 -0.72
C LYS A 85 -0.14 4.91 -1.59
N LEU A 86 1.09 5.36 -1.42
CA LEU A 86 1.68 6.44 -2.21
C LEU A 86 2.86 5.90 -3.01
N CYS A 87 2.88 6.20 -4.30
CA CYS A 87 3.95 5.80 -5.21
C CYS A 87 4.92 6.96 -5.44
N ILE A 88 6.22 6.70 -5.48
CA ILE A 88 7.22 7.70 -5.85
C ILE A 88 7.10 7.95 -7.36
N GLU A 89 6.68 9.15 -7.74
CA GLU A 89 6.54 9.58 -9.13
C GLU A 89 7.82 10.23 -9.64
N ASP A 90 8.41 11.12 -8.85
CA ASP A 90 9.62 11.82 -9.23
C ASP A 90 10.57 12.02 -8.04
N VAL A 91 11.85 12.24 -8.35
CA VAL A 91 12.91 12.45 -7.36
C VAL A 91 13.62 13.75 -7.67
N GLN A 92 13.57 14.70 -6.75
CA GLN A 92 14.21 16.01 -6.86
C GLN A 92 15.30 16.13 -5.78
N GLY A 93 16.56 15.95 -6.17
CA GLY A 93 17.69 15.91 -5.24
C GLY A 93 17.51 14.73 -4.25
N PHE A 94 17.36 15.02 -2.96
CA PHE A 94 17.10 14.03 -1.92
C PHE A 94 15.61 13.92 -1.51
N ASN A 95 14.72 14.57 -2.25
CA ASN A 95 13.28 14.57 -2.00
C ASN A 95 12.58 13.69 -3.02
N CYS A 96 11.81 12.72 -2.55
CA CYS A 96 10.94 11.88 -3.37
C CYS A 96 9.52 12.44 -3.31
N LEU A 97 9.00 12.83 -4.47
CA LEU A 97 7.62 13.30 -4.60
C LEU A 97 6.69 12.11 -4.75
N LEU A 98 5.73 12.01 -3.84
CA LEU A 98 4.75 10.94 -3.81
C LEU A 98 3.47 11.33 -4.53
N ASN A 99 2.82 10.34 -5.15
CA ASN A 99 1.49 10.48 -5.73
C ASN A 99 0.57 9.37 -5.21
N PHE A 100 -0.73 9.62 -5.19
CA PHE A 100 -1.72 8.64 -4.77
C PHE A 100 -1.69 7.41 -5.68
N HIS A 101 -1.61 6.24 -5.07
CA HIS A 101 -1.59 4.95 -5.78
C HIS A 101 -2.76 4.06 -5.38
N GLY A 102 -3.24 4.17 -4.17
CA GLY A 102 -4.36 3.38 -3.68
C GLY A 102 -4.67 3.64 -2.22
N MET A 103 -5.77 3.08 -1.76
CA MET A 103 -6.20 3.13 -0.36
C MET A 103 -6.76 1.77 0.03
N ASP A 104 -6.54 1.38 1.27
CA ASP A 104 -7.00 0.12 1.82
C ASP A 104 -7.43 0.30 3.28
N MET A 105 -8.19 -0.66 3.76
CA MET A 105 -8.60 -0.73 5.16
C MET A 105 -7.62 -1.62 5.94
N THR A 106 -7.35 -1.29 7.20
CA THR A 106 -6.54 -2.15 8.06
C THR A 106 -7.27 -3.47 8.35
N ARG A 107 -6.50 -4.55 8.51
CA ARG A 107 -7.05 -5.90 8.73
C ARG A 107 -7.86 -6.01 10.03
N ASP A 108 -7.40 -5.36 11.09
CA ASP A 108 -8.08 -5.30 12.38
C ASP A 108 -9.48 -4.66 12.26
N LYS A 109 -9.61 -3.57 11.51
CA LYS A 109 -10.91 -2.94 11.25
C LYS A 109 -11.84 -3.86 10.46
N LEU A 110 -11.32 -4.48 9.40
CA LEU A 110 -12.10 -5.42 8.60
C LEU A 110 -12.61 -6.59 9.45
N CYS A 111 -11.74 -7.18 10.27
CA CYS A 111 -12.12 -8.27 11.17
C CYS A 111 -13.14 -7.83 12.23
N SER A 112 -13.05 -6.61 12.73
CA SER A 112 -13.99 -6.08 13.72
C SER A 112 -15.41 -5.84 13.17
N LEU A 113 -15.52 -5.58 11.86
CA LEU A 113 -16.79 -5.37 11.18
C LEU A 113 -17.57 -6.66 10.96
N ILE A 114 -16.88 -7.79 10.85
CA ILE A 114 -17.49 -9.09 10.61
C ILE A 114 -18.08 -9.63 11.93
N LYS A 115 -19.40 -9.76 11.97
CA LYS A 115 -20.14 -10.24 13.16
C LYS A 115 -21.06 -11.40 12.78
N LYS A 116 -21.39 -12.26 13.76
CA LYS A 116 -22.39 -13.31 13.60
C LYS A 116 -23.80 -12.70 13.44
N LYS A 117 -24.74 -13.50 12.93
CA LYS A 117 -26.18 -13.18 12.78
C LYS A 117 -26.52 -12.13 11.73
N GLN A 118 -25.54 -11.68 10.94
CA GLN A 118 -25.73 -10.74 9.83
C GLN A 118 -25.15 -11.29 8.54
N SER A 119 -25.65 -10.82 7.39
CA SER A 119 -25.07 -11.11 6.08
C SER A 119 -24.05 -10.05 5.70
N ILE A 120 -22.98 -10.49 5.06
CA ILE A 120 -21.97 -9.63 4.45
C ILE A 120 -22.20 -9.66 2.94
N ILE A 121 -22.29 -8.50 2.33
CA ILE A 121 -22.47 -8.35 0.88
C ILE A 121 -21.32 -7.52 0.37
N GLU A 122 -20.52 -8.09 -0.51
CA GLU A 122 -19.37 -7.45 -1.12
C GLU A 122 -19.65 -7.15 -2.59
N ALA A 123 -19.17 -6.03 -3.06
CA ALA A 123 -19.22 -5.63 -4.45
C ALA A 123 -17.92 -4.94 -4.84
N ASN A 124 -17.47 -5.18 -6.06
CA ASN A 124 -16.36 -4.46 -6.68
C ASN A 124 -16.77 -3.99 -8.06
N VAL A 125 -16.16 -2.90 -8.51
CA VAL A 125 -16.41 -2.32 -9.83
C VAL A 125 -15.16 -1.58 -10.31
N ASP A 126 -14.87 -1.71 -11.60
CA ASP A 126 -13.85 -0.93 -12.28
C ASP A 126 -14.52 0.29 -12.91
N CYS A 127 -14.15 1.47 -12.47
CA CYS A 127 -14.71 2.74 -12.91
C CYS A 127 -13.63 3.60 -13.53
N ARG A 128 -14.00 4.35 -14.57
CA ARG A 128 -13.13 5.37 -15.15
C ARG A 128 -13.51 6.73 -14.58
N THR A 129 -12.53 7.44 -14.05
CA THR A 129 -12.68 8.81 -13.55
C THR A 129 -12.69 9.83 -14.70
N THR A 130 -13.08 11.06 -14.42
CA THR A 130 -13.03 12.16 -15.40
C THR A 130 -11.61 12.43 -15.89
N ASP A 131 -10.59 12.25 -15.03
CA ASP A 131 -9.16 12.36 -15.36
C ASP A 131 -8.62 11.21 -16.25
N GLY A 132 -9.45 10.21 -16.57
CA GLY A 132 -9.07 9.06 -17.39
C GLY A 132 -8.39 7.91 -16.62
N TYR A 133 -8.25 7.98 -15.29
CA TYR A 133 -7.76 6.87 -14.49
C TYR A 133 -8.80 5.77 -14.38
N ILE A 134 -8.34 4.52 -14.34
CA ILE A 134 -9.19 3.37 -14.04
C ILE A 134 -8.97 3.01 -12.57
N VAL A 135 -10.04 3.09 -11.79
CA VAL A 135 -10.04 2.82 -10.35
C VAL A 135 -10.92 1.61 -10.06
N ARG A 136 -10.36 0.63 -9.38
CA ARG A 136 -11.12 -0.49 -8.83
C ARG A 136 -11.60 -0.12 -7.43
N MET A 137 -12.92 0.02 -7.30
CA MET A 137 -13.57 0.32 -6.03
C MET A 137 -14.14 -0.93 -5.40
N PHE A 138 -14.03 -1.04 -4.08
CA PHE A 138 -14.58 -2.11 -3.28
C PHE A 138 -15.57 -1.55 -2.27
N CYS A 139 -16.67 -2.24 -2.08
CA CYS A 139 -17.67 -1.86 -1.10
C CYS A 139 -18.12 -3.08 -0.31
N ILE A 140 -18.25 -2.93 1.00
CA ILE A 140 -18.73 -3.95 1.92
C ILE A 140 -19.98 -3.41 2.61
N ALA A 141 -21.06 -4.17 2.58
CA ALA A 141 -22.31 -3.85 3.26
C ALA A 141 -22.68 -4.95 4.26
N PHE A 142 -23.26 -4.55 5.36
CA PHE A 142 -23.76 -5.44 6.41
C PHE A 142 -25.26 -5.24 6.57
N THR A 143 -25.99 -6.35 6.79
CA THR A 143 -27.41 -6.27 7.09
C THR A 143 -27.60 -5.93 8.56
N LYS A 144 -28.54 -5.03 8.86
CA LYS A 144 -28.90 -4.62 10.21
C LYS A 144 -30.28 -5.15 10.56
N LYS A 145 -30.52 -5.49 11.82
CA LYS A 145 -31.83 -5.81 12.37
C LYS A 145 -32.71 -4.56 12.28
N GLN A 146 -33.97 -4.74 11.86
CA GLN A 146 -35.01 -3.69 11.93
C GLN A 146 -35.51 -3.54 13.36
N ASP A 147 -35.95 -2.36 13.72
CA ASP A 147 -36.36 -2.04 15.09
C ASP A 147 -37.54 -2.90 15.57
N ASP A 148 -38.51 -3.19 14.68
CA ASP A 148 -39.69 -4.02 14.98
C ASP A 148 -39.48 -5.52 14.76
N GLN A 149 -38.26 -5.96 14.44
CA GLN A 149 -37.98 -7.36 14.17
C GLN A 149 -37.83 -8.15 15.46
N LEU A 150 -38.65 -9.19 15.65
CA LEU A 150 -38.53 -10.12 16.78
C LEU A 150 -37.32 -11.06 16.63
N LYS A 151 -37.09 -11.54 15.41
CA LYS A 151 -35.99 -12.48 15.12
C LYS A 151 -34.63 -11.83 15.29
N GLU A 152 -33.72 -12.49 16.00
CA GLU A 152 -32.41 -11.99 16.30
C GLU A 152 -31.48 -11.98 15.05
N THR A 153 -31.65 -12.94 14.14
CA THR A 153 -30.85 -13.06 12.92
C THR A 153 -31.38 -12.17 11.81
N CYS A 154 -30.48 -11.49 11.09
CA CYS A 154 -30.82 -10.56 10.01
C CYS A 154 -30.17 -10.95 8.67
N TYR A 155 -30.21 -12.23 8.34
CA TYR A 155 -29.65 -12.70 7.07
C TYR A 155 -30.52 -12.27 5.88
N ALA A 156 -29.84 -11.83 4.81
CA ALA A 156 -30.49 -11.49 3.54
C ALA A 156 -30.65 -12.73 2.65
N LYS A 157 -31.82 -12.89 2.01
CA LYS A 157 -32.05 -13.90 0.96
C LYS A 157 -31.21 -13.57 -0.28
N SER A 158 -30.81 -14.58 -1.06
CA SER A 158 -30.00 -14.44 -2.26
C SER A 158 -30.50 -13.42 -3.28
N GLY A 159 -31.83 -13.38 -3.51
CA GLY A 159 -32.44 -12.39 -4.40
C GLY A 159 -32.28 -10.95 -3.92
N LYS A 160 -32.47 -10.69 -2.61
CA LYS A 160 -32.21 -9.36 -2.03
C LYS A 160 -30.75 -8.99 -2.04
N ALA A 161 -29.85 -9.95 -1.77
CA ALA A 161 -28.41 -9.72 -1.85
C ALA A 161 -27.97 -9.31 -3.27
N LYS A 162 -28.54 -9.91 -4.32
CA LYS A 162 -28.30 -9.50 -5.72
C LYS A 162 -28.74 -8.06 -5.98
N GLN A 163 -29.92 -7.66 -5.51
CA GLN A 163 -30.43 -6.30 -5.69
C GLN A 163 -29.57 -5.27 -4.95
N ILE A 164 -29.15 -5.56 -3.72
CA ILE A 164 -28.26 -4.71 -2.94
C ILE A 164 -26.93 -4.55 -3.67
N ARG A 165 -26.32 -5.65 -4.14
CA ARG A 165 -25.07 -5.61 -4.88
C ARG A 165 -25.18 -4.77 -6.15
N ALA A 166 -26.25 -4.92 -6.92
CA ALA A 166 -26.50 -4.11 -8.12
C ALA A 166 -26.57 -2.61 -7.77
N LYS A 167 -27.26 -2.25 -6.67
CA LYS A 167 -27.33 -0.87 -6.20
C LYS A 167 -25.97 -0.32 -5.76
N MET A 168 -25.17 -1.15 -5.06
CA MET A 168 -23.81 -0.79 -4.65
C MET A 168 -22.94 -0.48 -5.88
N VAL A 169 -22.94 -1.36 -6.88
CA VAL A 169 -22.18 -1.17 -8.14
C VAL A 169 -22.61 0.11 -8.85
N ASN A 170 -23.91 0.33 -9.03
CA ASN A 170 -24.43 1.54 -9.68
C ASN A 170 -24.02 2.82 -8.94
N THR A 171 -24.10 2.80 -7.60
CA THR A 171 -23.71 3.96 -6.78
C THR A 171 -22.20 4.26 -6.91
N MET A 172 -21.36 3.23 -6.82
CA MET A 172 -19.89 3.38 -6.99
C MET A 172 -19.55 3.92 -8.39
N SER A 173 -20.13 3.34 -9.45
CA SER A 173 -19.90 3.79 -10.82
C SER A 173 -20.31 5.24 -11.04
N THR A 174 -21.46 5.64 -10.47
CA THR A 174 -21.96 7.02 -10.60
C THR A 174 -21.07 8.03 -9.84
N LEU A 175 -20.60 7.66 -8.65
CA LEU A 175 -19.71 8.52 -7.86
C LEU A 175 -18.33 8.67 -8.50
N ALA A 176 -17.74 7.56 -8.92
CA ALA A 176 -16.41 7.57 -9.54
C ALA A 176 -16.40 8.28 -10.91
N GLY A 177 -17.47 8.11 -11.70
CA GLY A 177 -17.57 8.77 -13.01
C GLY A 177 -17.79 10.29 -12.94
N LYS A 178 -18.10 10.84 -11.77
CA LYS A 178 -18.28 12.29 -11.56
C LYS A 178 -17.09 12.96 -10.88
N GLY A 179 -16.16 12.19 -10.35
CA GLY A 179 -15.04 12.69 -9.58
C GLY A 179 -13.71 12.58 -10.30
N ASP A 180 -12.80 13.44 -9.91
CA ASP A 180 -11.40 13.41 -10.30
C ASP A 180 -10.61 12.64 -9.23
N LEU A 181 -9.51 12.02 -9.63
CA LEU A 181 -8.62 11.29 -8.71
C LEU A 181 -7.51 12.19 -8.16
N LYS A 182 -7.14 13.23 -8.91
CA LYS A 182 -6.08 14.19 -8.54
C LYS A 182 -6.65 15.49 -8.02
#